data_556a2fdec591f46babf5d146f8af84b3
#
_entry.id   556a2fdec591f46babf5d146f8af84b3
#
_cell.length_a   1.000
_cell.length_b   1.000
_cell.length_c   1.000
_cell.angle_alpha   90.00
_cell.angle_beta   90.00
_cell.angle_gamma   90.00
#
_symmetry.space_group_name_H-M   'P 1'
#
loop_
_entity.id
_entity.type
_entity.pdbx_description
1 polymer ?
#
loop_
_entity_poly.entity_id
_entity_poly.type
_entity_poly.pdbx_seq_one_letter_code
_entity_poly.pdbx_strand_id
1 'polypeptide(L)'
;MHQLVAICVVTTVMLLNSTPTAQAQQLGAGGPWQTYDTSNGEWRSYAGDIGGKKYSPLDQIDASNFTDLEIAWEWTSVDNRVSMSTPGGGEWSAPLDTIVDTLIEENPNLHRPGHRPSGSRLQATPLMVGGVLYFNTPLSQGVAVDATTGETLWVFNPKSYEEGTTPMTGTFRQRGVAYWTDGEGDERIFWGTGNGYMVCVAADTGQPCADFGPDGSGMVDTMVGVPRLDRNDRDYLNAMLWGVHSPPIVVRDRVIHGSHVADRRITKEAVPGWVRAWDVRTGEHAWDFHTVPNSADEFGVDTWLNESWRYSGNANVWSMLAGDNELGHVYLPTGTTTNDFQGADRPGDNLFSETLIAVDVETGQRVWHFQAVHHGLWDYDFPTHPNLVDVTVDGRDIKAITQVSKQGFIYAFDRVTGDPIWPIEERPVDTETNMP
;
A
#
# COMPACT_ATOMS: atom_id res chain seq x y z
N MET A 1 -40.38 -56.68 -49.88
CA MET A 1 -39.14 -56.56 -49.12
C MET A 1 -38.39 -55.34 -49.66
N HIS A 2 -38.54 -54.21 -49.00
CA HIS A 2 -37.85 -52.99 -49.38
C HIS A 2 -36.96 -52.62 -48.15
N GLN A 3 -35.65 -52.66 -48.35
CA GLN A 3 -34.67 -52.21 -47.41
C GLN A 3 -34.50 -50.67 -47.52
N LEU A 4 -34.74 -49.95 -46.46
CA LEU A 4 -34.41 -48.55 -46.31
C LEU A 4 -32.96 -48.45 -45.83
N VAL A 5 -32.11 -47.79 -46.61
CA VAL A 5 -30.74 -47.40 -46.18
C VAL A 5 -30.84 -46.04 -45.60
N ALA A 6 -30.55 -45.96 -44.32
CA ALA A 6 -30.41 -44.67 -43.61
C ALA A 6 -28.96 -44.14 -43.75
N ILE A 7 -28.82 -42.97 -44.38
CA ILE A 7 -27.54 -42.25 -44.49
C ILE A 7 -27.42 -41.33 -43.27
N CYS A 8 -26.51 -41.67 -42.34
CA CYS A 8 -26.08 -40.76 -41.28
C CYS A 8 -25.09 -39.73 -41.86
N VAL A 9 -25.51 -38.47 -41.93
CA VAL A 9 -24.62 -37.36 -42.20
C VAL A 9 -24.04 -36.92 -40.84
N VAL A 10 -22.76 -37.23 -40.59
CA VAL A 10 -22.02 -36.72 -39.46
C VAL A 10 -21.50 -35.33 -39.81
N THR A 11 -22.16 -34.31 -39.28
CA THR A 11 -21.66 -32.93 -39.36
C THR A 11 -20.60 -32.73 -38.30
N THR A 12 -19.33 -32.74 -38.69
CA THR A 12 -18.21 -32.40 -37.81
C THR A 12 -18.21 -30.88 -37.60
N VAL A 13 -18.67 -30.45 -36.45
CA VAL A 13 -18.48 -29.06 -36.00
C VAL A 13 -17.02 -28.92 -35.54
N MET A 14 -16.19 -28.27 -36.34
CA MET A 14 -14.89 -27.80 -35.91
C MET A 14 -15.11 -26.63 -34.96
N LEU A 15 -14.97 -26.88 -33.66
CA LEU A 15 -14.75 -25.83 -32.66
C LEU A 15 -13.34 -25.28 -32.91
N LEU A 16 -13.28 -24.10 -33.51
CA LEU A 16 -12.09 -23.28 -33.52
C LEU A 16 -11.89 -22.77 -32.09
N ASN A 17 -11.04 -23.45 -31.35
CA ASN A 17 -10.47 -22.89 -30.13
C ASN A 17 -9.60 -21.69 -30.51
N SER A 18 -10.17 -20.50 -30.50
CA SER A 18 -9.42 -19.28 -30.49
C SER A 18 -8.86 -19.11 -29.04
N THR A 19 -7.62 -19.54 -28.86
CA THR A 19 -6.83 -19.02 -27.72
C THR A 19 -6.85 -17.49 -27.81
N PRO A 20 -7.23 -16.78 -26.77
CA PRO A 20 -7.04 -15.34 -26.76
C PRO A 20 -5.52 -15.09 -26.79
N THR A 21 -5.01 -14.70 -27.94
CA THR A 21 -3.70 -14.05 -28.02
C THR A 21 -3.82 -12.78 -27.19
N ALA A 22 -3.10 -12.72 -26.08
CA ALA A 22 -2.88 -11.49 -25.34
C ALA A 22 -2.36 -10.46 -26.34
N GLN A 23 -3.21 -9.53 -26.75
CA GLN A 23 -2.77 -8.36 -27.50
C GLN A 23 -1.94 -7.52 -26.53
N ALA A 24 -0.64 -7.43 -26.79
CA ALA A 24 0.20 -6.46 -26.13
C ALA A 24 -0.47 -5.09 -26.26
N GLN A 25 -0.81 -4.50 -25.12
CA GLN A 25 -1.44 -3.19 -25.05
C GLN A 25 -0.53 -2.18 -25.71
N GLN A 26 -1.04 -1.43 -26.68
CA GLN A 26 -0.32 -0.34 -27.31
C GLN A 26 -0.01 0.71 -26.25
N LEU A 27 1.28 0.97 -26.04
CA LEU A 27 1.76 2.06 -25.19
C LEU A 27 1.07 3.36 -25.60
N GLY A 28 0.36 4.00 -24.68
CA GLY A 28 -0.25 5.30 -24.91
C GLY A 28 0.81 6.32 -25.34
N ALA A 29 0.46 7.20 -26.28
CA ALA A 29 1.35 8.21 -26.82
C ALA A 29 1.75 9.22 -25.73
N GLY A 30 2.85 8.95 -25.01
CA GLY A 30 3.30 9.87 -23.94
C GLY A 30 4.47 9.41 -23.12
N GLY A 31 4.99 8.21 -23.32
CA GLY A 31 6.16 7.73 -22.57
C GLY A 31 6.19 6.21 -22.42
N PRO A 32 7.32 5.67 -21.93
CA PRO A 32 7.50 4.23 -21.77
C PRO A 32 6.69 3.64 -20.60
N TRP A 33 5.98 4.48 -19.81
CA TRP A 33 5.30 4.02 -18.60
C TRP A 33 3.90 3.49 -18.92
N GLN A 34 3.63 2.29 -18.45
CA GLN A 34 2.34 1.65 -18.66
C GLN A 34 1.24 2.36 -17.87
N THR A 35 0.12 2.64 -18.54
CA THR A 35 -1.12 3.02 -17.90
C THR A 35 -1.85 1.73 -17.54
N TYR A 36 -1.88 1.40 -16.27
CA TYR A 36 -2.67 0.29 -15.79
C TYR A 36 -4.12 0.71 -15.71
N ASP A 37 -4.97 0.07 -16.48
CA ASP A 37 -6.41 0.25 -16.40
C ASP A 37 -7.11 -1.12 -16.31
N THR A 38 -8.41 -1.11 -16.16
CA THR A 38 -9.23 -2.30 -16.01
C THR A 38 -9.92 -2.73 -17.30
N SER A 39 -9.57 -2.12 -18.44
CA SER A 39 -10.28 -2.30 -19.72
C SER A 39 -10.29 -3.75 -20.22
N ASN A 40 -9.27 -4.53 -19.86
CA ASN A 40 -9.15 -5.95 -20.21
C ASN A 40 -9.68 -6.90 -19.12
N GLY A 41 -10.40 -6.39 -18.11
CA GLY A 41 -10.88 -7.17 -16.99
C GLY A 41 -9.80 -7.48 -15.94
N GLU A 42 -8.61 -6.89 -16.06
CA GLU A 42 -7.54 -7.03 -15.08
C GLU A 42 -7.67 -6.01 -13.94
N TRP A 43 -6.93 -6.25 -12.85
CA TRP A 43 -6.91 -5.39 -11.67
C TRP A 43 -5.46 -5.24 -11.21
N ARG A 44 -4.68 -4.42 -11.95
CA ARG A 44 -3.21 -4.33 -11.80
C ARG A 44 -2.73 -3.40 -10.69
N SER A 45 -3.62 -2.70 -10.04
CA SER A 45 -3.34 -1.82 -8.90
C SER A 45 -4.38 -2.01 -7.81
N TYR A 46 -4.09 -1.60 -6.58
CA TYR A 46 -5.00 -1.72 -5.43
C TYR A 46 -6.45 -1.30 -5.73
N ALA A 47 -6.63 -0.26 -6.51
CA ALA A 47 -7.93 0.30 -6.85
C ALA A 47 -8.30 0.14 -8.34
N GLY A 48 -7.75 -0.88 -9.01
CA GLY A 48 -7.89 -1.12 -10.43
C GLY A 48 -6.89 -0.33 -11.26
N ASP A 49 -6.75 0.95 -11.00
CA ASP A 49 -5.72 1.84 -11.54
C ASP A 49 -4.99 2.61 -10.42
N ILE A 50 -3.88 3.28 -10.75
CA ILE A 50 -3.10 4.07 -9.79
C ILE A 50 -3.79 5.38 -9.40
N GLY A 51 -4.84 5.78 -10.13
CA GLY A 51 -5.67 6.95 -9.83
C GLY A 51 -6.84 6.67 -8.90
N GLY A 52 -7.06 5.42 -8.47
CA GLY A 52 -8.02 5.11 -7.42
C GLY A 52 -9.48 4.98 -7.84
N LYS A 53 -9.78 4.78 -9.12
CA LYS A 53 -11.16 4.81 -9.65
C LYS A 53 -12.05 3.68 -9.15
N LYS A 54 -11.49 2.49 -8.83
CA LYS A 54 -12.22 1.30 -8.38
C LYS A 54 -13.35 0.89 -9.32
N TYR A 55 -13.11 1.04 -10.60
CA TYR A 55 -14.07 0.74 -11.66
C TYR A 55 -13.59 -0.47 -12.47
N SER A 56 -14.51 -1.39 -12.77
CA SER A 56 -14.31 -2.47 -13.73
C SER A 56 -15.37 -2.36 -14.83
N PRO A 57 -15.01 -2.47 -16.11
CA PRO A 57 -15.96 -2.49 -17.23
C PRO A 57 -16.64 -3.84 -17.45
N LEU A 58 -16.32 -4.84 -16.62
CA LEU A 58 -16.90 -6.18 -16.73
C LEU A 58 -18.41 -6.12 -16.43
N ASP A 59 -19.22 -6.73 -17.30
CA ASP A 59 -20.68 -6.71 -17.28
C ASP A 59 -21.34 -8.10 -17.28
N GLN A 60 -20.54 -9.16 -17.07
CA GLN A 60 -21.05 -10.54 -17.08
C GLN A 60 -21.96 -10.83 -15.87
N ILE A 61 -21.84 -10.08 -14.81
CA ILE A 61 -22.67 -10.20 -13.60
C ILE A 61 -23.56 -8.98 -13.50
N ASP A 62 -24.88 -9.21 -13.53
CA ASP A 62 -25.89 -8.17 -13.40
C ASP A 62 -27.05 -8.61 -12.48
N ALA A 63 -28.08 -7.77 -12.34
CA ALA A 63 -29.23 -8.06 -11.51
C ALA A 63 -30.02 -9.31 -11.91
N SER A 64 -29.87 -9.80 -13.15
CA SER A 64 -30.60 -10.96 -13.67
C SER A 64 -29.95 -12.29 -13.30
N ASN A 65 -28.63 -12.30 -13.02
CA ASN A 65 -27.88 -13.52 -12.74
C ASN A 65 -27.11 -13.50 -11.42
N PHE A 66 -27.16 -12.40 -10.67
CA PHE A 66 -26.44 -12.28 -9.40
C PHE A 66 -26.81 -13.37 -8.38
N THR A 67 -28.08 -13.80 -8.37
CA THR A 67 -28.55 -14.85 -7.46
C THR A 67 -28.11 -16.26 -7.86
N ASP A 68 -27.59 -16.43 -9.05
CA ASP A 68 -27.16 -17.74 -9.60
C ASP A 68 -25.66 -17.98 -9.39
N LEU A 69 -24.97 -17.03 -8.73
CA LEU A 69 -23.55 -17.16 -8.43
C LEU A 69 -23.30 -18.26 -7.39
N GLU A 70 -22.32 -19.10 -7.68
CA GLU A 70 -21.82 -20.14 -6.81
C GLU A 70 -20.35 -19.90 -6.44
N ILE A 71 -19.91 -20.39 -5.28
CA ILE A 71 -18.49 -20.36 -4.88
C ILE A 71 -17.74 -21.33 -5.79
N ALA A 72 -16.83 -20.79 -6.61
CA ALA A 72 -16.01 -21.61 -7.50
C ALA A 72 -14.90 -22.37 -6.75
N TRP A 73 -14.26 -21.69 -5.79
CA TRP A 73 -13.22 -22.27 -4.95
C TRP A 73 -13.02 -21.42 -3.68
N GLU A 74 -12.38 -22.01 -2.68
CA GLU A 74 -11.96 -21.35 -1.44
C GLU A 74 -10.45 -21.52 -1.23
N TRP A 75 -9.76 -20.43 -0.88
CA TRP A 75 -8.35 -20.46 -0.57
C TRP A 75 -8.10 -20.33 0.94
N THR A 76 -7.30 -21.24 1.48
CA THR A 76 -6.91 -21.20 2.90
C THR A 76 -5.56 -20.52 3.05
N SER A 77 -5.49 -19.49 3.90
CA SER A 77 -4.27 -18.74 4.14
C SER A 77 -3.13 -19.62 4.64
N VAL A 78 -1.97 -19.44 4.03
CA VAL A 78 -0.70 -20.10 4.45
C VAL A 78 -0.27 -19.66 5.85
N ASP A 79 -0.72 -18.51 6.34
CA ASP A 79 -0.48 -18.04 7.71
C ASP A 79 -1.04 -18.98 8.77
N ASN A 80 -2.11 -19.71 8.46
CA ASN A 80 -2.67 -20.69 9.38
C ASN A 80 -1.67 -21.81 9.76
N ARG A 81 -0.70 -22.07 8.90
CA ARG A 81 0.37 -23.05 9.16
C ARG A 81 1.50 -22.46 9.99
N VAL A 82 1.73 -21.14 9.85
CA VAL A 82 2.80 -20.42 10.57
C VAL A 82 2.32 -19.95 11.94
N SER A 83 1.04 -19.56 12.07
CA SER A 83 0.46 -19.04 13.32
C SER A 83 -0.12 -20.13 14.24
N MET A 84 -0.35 -21.33 13.74
CA MET A 84 -0.83 -22.49 14.51
C MET A 84 0.30 -23.52 14.61
N SER A 85 0.63 -23.96 15.82
CA SER A 85 1.56 -25.07 16.06
C SER A 85 0.98 -26.35 15.45
N THR A 86 1.13 -26.54 14.16
CA THR A 86 0.68 -27.75 13.50
C THR A 86 1.85 -28.69 13.32
N PRO A 87 1.93 -29.80 14.06
CA PRO A 87 2.93 -30.82 13.80
C PRO A 87 2.76 -31.33 12.35
N GLY A 88 3.81 -31.28 11.56
CA GLY A 88 3.82 -31.84 10.21
C GLY A 88 3.40 -30.88 9.11
N GLY A 89 3.44 -29.59 9.33
CA GLY A 89 3.31 -28.60 8.26
C GLY A 89 4.37 -28.79 7.20
N GLY A 90 3.97 -28.58 5.93
CA GLY A 90 4.87 -28.70 4.78
C GLY A 90 5.99 -27.66 4.78
N GLU A 91 6.64 -27.51 3.67
CA GLU A 91 7.80 -26.65 3.39
C GLU A 91 7.67 -25.18 3.91
N TRP A 92 6.44 -24.70 4.09
CA TRP A 92 6.06 -23.34 4.49
C TRP A 92 5.86 -23.15 6.00
N SER A 93 5.79 -24.22 6.75
CA SER A 93 5.47 -24.22 8.17
C SER A 93 6.68 -24.64 8.99
N ALA A 94 7.59 -23.71 9.22
CA ALA A 94 8.40 -23.84 10.41
C ALA A 94 7.46 -23.78 11.63
N PRO A 95 7.69 -24.59 12.67
CA PRO A 95 6.93 -24.46 13.92
C PRO A 95 7.22 -23.06 14.50
N LEU A 96 6.33 -22.11 14.23
CA LEU A 96 6.48 -20.73 14.66
C LEU A 96 6.78 -20.63 16.16
N ASP A 97 6.12 -21.49 16.96
CA ASP A 97 6.34 -21.55 18.40
C ASP A 97 7.80 -21.81 18.76
N THR A 98 8.45 -22.77 18.10
CA THR A 98 9.87 -23.10 18.37
C THR A 98 10.78 -21.93 17.98
N ILE A 99 10.54 -21.31 16.84
CA ILE A 99 11.33 -20.15 16.40
C ILE A 99 11.16 -18.99 17.38
N VAL A 100 9.91 -18.64 17.71
CA VAL A 100 9.62 -17.53 18.62
C VAL A 100 10.15 -17.80 20.02
N ASP A 101 10.06 -19.03 20.54
CA ASP A 101 10.62 -19.38 21.84
C ASP A 101 12.14 -19.18 21.85
N THR A 102 12.85 -19.63 20.82
CA THR A 102 14.30 -19.41 20.69
C THR A 102 14.64 -17.91 20.62
N LEU A 103 13.90 -17.14 19.81
CA LEU A 103 14.13 -15.70 19.69
C LEU A 103 13.89 -14.95 21.00
N ILE A 104 12.87 -15.34 21.77
CA ILE A 104 12.58 -14.76 23.09
C ILE A 104 13.64 -15.17 24.13
N GLU A 105 14.15 -16.40 24.08
CA GLU A 105 15.26 -16.82 24.94
C GLU A 105 16.52 -15.99 24.68
N GLU A 106 16.84 -15.73 23.42
CA GLU A 106 17.99 -14.92 23.01
C GLU A 106 17.78 -13.41 23.30
N ASN A 107 16.58 -12.92 23.12
CA ASN A 107 16.19 -11.54 23.42
C ASN A 107 14.77 -11.47 24.02
N PRO A 108 14.65 -11.43 25.36
CA PRO A 108 13.34 -11.44 26.04
C PRO A 108 12.47 -10.21 25.75
N ASN A 109 13.03 -9.16 25.15
CA ASN A 109 12.29 -7.95 24.76
C ASN A 109 11.83 -7.97 23.31
N LEU A 110 12.06 -9.06 22.56
CA LEU A 110 11.73 -9.14 21.13
C LEU A 110 10.23 -8.99 20.85
N HIS A 111 9.41 -9.53 21.72
CA HIS A 111 7.96 -9.48 21.60
C HIS A 111 7.33 -8.88 22.86
N ARG A 112 6.21 -8.16 22.66
CA ARG A 112 5.44 -7.64 23.78
C ARG A 112 5.09 -8.76 24.76
N PRO A 113 5.31 -8.59 26.09
CA PRO A 113 5.00 -9.63 27.07
C PRO A 113 3.56 -10.14 26.96
N GLY A 114 3.42 -11.48 26.91
CA GLY A 114 2.12 -12.13 26.76
C GLY A 114 1.54 -12.12 25.34
N HIS A 115 2.26 -11.59 24.36
CA HIS A 115 1.85 -11.59 22.96
C HIS A 115 2.87 -12.34 22.10
N ARG A 116 2.37 -13.27 21.31
CA ARG A 116 3.15 -13.94 20.25
C ARG A 116 2.77 -13.32 18.90
N PRO A 117 3.67 -13.33 17.90
CA PRO A 117 3.32 -12.93 16.56
C PRO A 117 2.11 -13.71 16.07
N SER A 118 1.10 -13.00 15.63
CA SER A 118 -0.09 -13.61 15.05
C SER A 118 -0.59 -12.78 13.88
N GLY A 119 -1.08 -13.43 12.83
CA GLY A 119 -1.76 -12.77 11.73
C GLY A 119 -3.12 -12.22 12.17
N SER A 120 -3.49 -11.05 11.67
CA SER A 120 -4.85 -10.55 11.75
C SER A 120 -5.73 -11.22 10.69
N ARG A 121 -6.95 -10.71 10.50
CA ARG A 121 -7.78 -11.13 9.36
C ARG A 121 -7.11 -10.74 8.04
N LEU A 122 -7.30 -11.54 6.99
CA LEU A 122 -6.88 -11.19 5.64
C LEU A 122 -7.59 -9.90 5.21
N GLN A 123 -6.84 -8.86 4.91
CA GLN A 123 -7.32 -7.53 4.53
C GLN A 123 -6.81 -7.11 3.16
N ALA A 124 -5.93 -7.90 2.56
CA ALA A 124 -5.33 -7.57 1.28
C ALA A 124 -6.40 -7.57 0.17
N THR A 125 -6.34 -6.56 -0.69
CA THR A 125 -7.04 -6.55 -1.95
C THR A 125 -6.15 -7.25 -2.97
N PRO A 126 -6.56 -8.39 -3.56
CA PRO A 126 -5.77 -9.06 -4.58
C PRO A 126 -5.65 -8.21 -5.85
N LEU A 127 -4.49 -8.24 -6.48
CA LEU A 127 -4.34 -7.83 -7.87
C LEU A 127 -4.67 -9.01 -8.77
N MET A 128 -5.18 -8.75 -9.98
CA MET A 128 -5.41 -9.78 -11.01
C MET A 128 -4.66 -9.38 -12.28
N VAL A 129 -3.64 -10.16 -12.63
CA VAL A 129 -2.80 -9.95 -13.81
C VAL A 129 -2.57 -11.27 -14.52
N GLY A 130 -2.90 -11.34 -15.78
CA GLY A 130 -2.66 -12.53 -16.61
C GLY A 130 -3.34 -13.81 -16.10
N GLY A 131 -4.48 -13.70 -15.39
CA GLY A 131 -5.18 -14.84 -14.79
C GLY A 131 -4.62 -15.29 -13.45
N VAL A 132 -3.70 -14.53 -12.85
CA VAL A 132 -3.10 -14.82 -11.54
C VAL A 132 -3.53 -13.75 -10.52
N LEU A 133 -3.91 -14.19 -9.33
CA LEU A 133 -4.18 -13.33 -8.20
C LEU A 133 -2.92 -13.17 -7.35
N TYR A 134 -2.47 -11.92 -7.16
CA TYR A 134 -1.34 -11.57 -6.31
C TYR A 134 -1.80 -10.81 -5.08
N PHE A 135 -1.39 -11.26 -3.92
CA PHE A 135 -1.70 -10.57 -2.66
C PHE A 135 -0.68 -10.95 -1.58
N ASN A 136 -0.74 -10.27 -0.44
CA ASN A 136 0.04 -10.63 0.73
C ASN A 136 -0.85 -11.05 1.88
N THR A 137 -0.31 -11.92 2.74
CA THR A 137 -0.98 -12.37 3.96
C THR A 137 -0.69 -11.43 5.13
N PRO A 138 -1.46 -11.51 6.22
CA PRO A 138 -1.16 -10.76 7.43
C PRO A 138 0.29 -10.88 7.91
N LEU A 139 0.91 -12.07 7.86
CA LEU A 139 2.32 -12.27 8.25
C LEU A 139 3.33 -11.81 7.18
N SER A 140 2.88 -10.99 6.24
CA SER A 140 3.68 -10.39 5.15
C SER A 140 4.20 -11.40 4.13
N GLN A 141 3.61 -12.60 4.03
CA GLN A 141 3.96 -13.55 2.97
C GLN A 141 3.33 -13.10 1.64
N GLY A 142 4.10 -13.03 0.57
CA GLY A 142 3.59 -12.80 -0.79
C GLY A 142 3.04 -14.10 -1.37
N VAL A 143 1.93 -14.03 -2.10
CA VAL A 143 1.20 -15.20 -2.63
C VAL A 143 0.74 -14.95 -4.04
N ALA A 144 0.91 -15.96 -4.91
CA ALA A 144 0.24 -16.04 -6.20
C ALA A 144 -0.70 -17.25 -6.25
N VAL A 145 -1.90 -17.02 -6.77
CA VAL A 145 -2.96 -18.01 -6.89
C VAL A 145 -3.53 -17.99 -8.31
N ASP A 146 -3.71 -19.14 -8.93
CA ASP A 146 -4.45 -19.25 -10.20
C ASP A 146 -5.89 -18.78 -9.99
N ALA A 147 -6.31 -17.74 -10.71
CA ALA A 147 -7.62 -17.12 -10.50
C ALA A 147 -8.78 -18.05 -10.90
N THR A 148 -8.55 -19.06 -11.75
CA THR A 148 -9.57 -19.99 -12.21
C THR A 148 -9.79 -21.14 -11.23
N THR A 149 -8.70 -21.66 -10.66
CA THR A 149 -8.72 -22.91 -9.87
C THR A 149 -8.57 -22.68 -8.36
N GLY A 150 -8.03 -21.54 -7.95
CA GLY A 150 -7.65 -21.29 -6.55
C GLY A 150 -6.36 -22.01 -6.12
N GLU A 151 -5.64 -22.64 -7.06
CA GLU A 151 -4.37 -23.30 -6.78
C GLU A 151 -3.28 -22.27 -6.44
N THR A 152 -2.52 -22.53 -5.35
CA THR A 152 -1.37 -21.70 -5.01
C THR A 152 -0.21 -21.99 -5.94
N LEU A 153 0.23 -20.99 -6.70
CA LEU A 153 1.34 -21.11 -7.66
C LEU A 153 2.68 -20.95 -6.95
N TRP A 154 2.80 -19.94 -6.10
CA TRP A 154 3.99 -19.74 -5.26
C TRP A 154 3.65 -18.97 -3.99
N VAL A 155 4.53 -19.08 -3.01
CA VAL A 155 4.55 -18.30 -1.77
C VAL A 155 5.97 -17.85 -1.49
N PHE A 156 6.15 -16.57 -1.20
CA PHE A 156 7.40 -16.04 -0.65
C PHE A 156 7.21 -15.60 0.79
N ASN A 157 8.03 -16.12 1.70
CA ASN A 157 7.98 -15.81 3.14
C ASN A 157 9.19 -14.98 3.57
N PRO A 158 9.04 -13.64 3.79
CA PRO A 158 10.13 -12.80 4.27
C PRO A 158 10.43 -12.99 5.76
N LYS A 159 9.70 -13.86 6.46
CA LYS A 159 9.86 -14.19 7.89
C LYS A 159 9.81 -12.98 8.82
N SER A 160 8.99 -11.99 8.46
CA SER A 160 8.89 -10.70 9.18
C SER A 160 8.57 -10.85 10.68
N TYR A 161 7.98 -11.96 11.10
CA TYR A 161 7.68 -12.30 12.48
C TYR A 161 8.92 -12.66 13.33
N GLU A 162 10.06 -12.94 12.70
CA GLU A 162 11.30 -13.27 13.40
C GLU A 162 11.99 -12.06 14.04
N GLU A 163 11.67 -10.84 13.57
CA GLU A 163 12.27 -9.60 14.06
C GLU A 163 11.40 -8.81 15.03
N GLY A 164 10.37 -9.41 15.60
CA GLY A 164 9.53 -8.78 16.61
C GLY A 164 8.07 -8.63 16.21
N THR A 165 7.36 -7.79 16.95
CA THR A 165 5.95 -7.48 16.72
C THR A 165 5.79 -6.17 15.95
N THR A 166 4.66 -6.05 15.24
CA THR A 166 4.34 -4.85 14.47
C THR A 166 3.83 -3.70 15.34
N PRO A 167 3.86 -2.46 14.82
CA PRO A 167 3.31 -1.29 15.50
C PRO A 167 1.87 -1.49 15.98
N MET A 168 1.54 -0.86 17.09
CA MET A 168 0.22 -0.62 17.66
C MET A 168 -0.55 -1.78 18.25
N THR A 169 -0.63 -2.94 17.58
CA THR A 169 -1.65 -3.95 17.95
C THR A 169 -1.09 -5.28 18.40
N GLY A 170 0.22 -5.49 18.24
CA GLY A 170 0.85 -6.80 18.48
C GLY A 170 0.40 -7.87 17.47
N THR A 171 -0.33 -7.50 16.41
CA THR A 171 -0.75 -8.39 15.34
C THR A 171 -0.26 -7.89 14.00
N PHE A 172 0.15 -8.81 13.16
CA PHE A 172 0.53 -8.53 11.78
C PHE A 172 -0.70 -8.28 10.91
N ARG A 173 -0.61 -7.34 9.99
CA ARG A 173 -1.66 -7.04 9.00
C ARG A 173 -1.05 -6.49 7.74
N GLN A 174 -1.66 -6.83 6.60
CA GLN A 174 -1.26 -6.35 5.28
C GLN A 174 -2.49 -6.05 4.45
N ARG A 175 -2.39 -5.08 3.52
CA ARG A 175 -3.53 -4.62 2.73
C ARG A 175 -3.40 -4.84 1.24
N GLY A 176 -2.24 -5.29 0.74
CA GLY A 176 -2.05 -5.58 -0.68
C GLY A 176 -0.62 -5.40 -1.14
N VAL A 177 -0.45 -5.57 -2.43
CA VAL A 177 0.82 -5.54 -3.14
C VAL A 177 0.75 -4.54 -4.30
N ALA A 178 1.88 -4.22 -4.92
CA ALA A 178 1.97 -3.48 -6.18
C ALA A 178 2.59 -4.36 -7.27
N TYR A 179 2.19 -4.12 -8.50
CA TYR A 179 2.71 -4.77 -9.69
C TYR A 179 3.45 -3.76 -10.56
N TRP A 180 4.54 -4.18 -11.17
CA TRP A 180 5.28 -3.43 -12.16
C TRP A 180 5.75 -4.35 -13.28
N THR A 181 5.86 -3.80 -14.49
CA THR A 181 6.49 -4.47 -15.64
C THR A 181 7.17 -3.45 -16.52
N ASP A 182 8.25 -3.87 -17.18
CA ASP A 182 8.91 -3.10 -18.25
C ASP A 182 8.22 -3.27 -19.61
N GLY A 183 7.26 -4.21 -19.71
CA GLY A 183 6.58 -4.58 -20.95
C GLY A 183 7.41 -5.48 -21.89
N GLU A 184 8.61 -5.89 -21.48
CA GLU A 184 9.55 -6.71 -22.24
C GLU A 184 9.82 -8.08 -21.58
N GLY A 185 9.12 -8.35 -20.45
CA GLY A 185 9.16 -9.63 -19.74
C GLY A 185 9.72 -9.56 -18.32
N ASP A 186 10.18 -8.41 -17.83
CA ASP A 186 10.43 -8.20 -16.41
C ASP A 186 9.13 -7.77 -15.74
N GLU A 187 8.59 -8.65 -14.90
CA GLU A 187 7.36 -8.45 -14.14
C GLU A 187 7.62 -8.68 -12.65
N ARG A 188 7.29 -7.70 -11.81
CA ARG A 188 7.66 -7.68 -10.40
C ARG A 188 6.47 -7.41 -9.49
N ILE A 189 6.46 -8.07 -8.34
CA ILE A 189 5.51 -7.83 -7.25
C ILE A 189 6.26 -7.22 -6.07
N PHE A 190 5.71 -6.10 -5.57
CA PHE A 190 6.26 -5.38 -4.41
C PHE A 190 5.28 -5.34 -3.26
N TRP A 191 5.77 -5.45 -2.05
CA TRP A 191 4.99 -5.15 -0.83
C TRP A 191 5.89 -4.77 0.33
N GLY A 192 5.30 -4.03 1.27
CA GLY A 192 5.96 -3.75 2.54
C GLY A 192 5.73 -4.86 3.56
N THR A 193 6.59 -4.93 4.56
CA THR A 193 6.46 -5.88 5.67
C THR A 193 6.17 -5.19 7.00
N GLY A 194 5.61 -5.94 7.94
CA GLY A 194 5.33 -5.44 9.29
C GLY A 194 6.59 -5.05 10.07
N ASN A 195 7.74 -5.59 9.73
CA ASN A 195 9.04 -5.26 10.32
C ASN A 195 9.86 -4.27 9.46
N GLY A 196 9.23 -3.57 8.50
CA GLY A 196 9.81 -2.43 7.81
C GLY A 196 10.78 -2.77 6.68
N TYR A 197 10.54 -3.81 5.91
CA TYR A 197 11.20 -4.03 4.62
C TYR A 197 10.25 -3.76 3.46
N MET A 198 10.80 -3.36 2.31
CA MET A 198 10.17 -3.45 1.01
C MET A 198 10.71 -4.69 0.31
N VAL A 199 9.81 -5.56 -0.15
CA VAL A 199 10.11 -6.82 -0.82
C VAL A 199 9.82 -6.70 -2.31
N CYS A 200 10.67 -7.33 -3.14
CA CYS A 200 10.50 -7.53 -4.57
C CYS A 200 10.67 -9.00 -4.92
N VAL A 201 9.70 -9.55 -5.65
CA VAL A 201 9.81 -10.88 -6.27
C VAL A 201 9.40 -10.84 -7.72
N ALA A 202 9.94 -11.75 -8.54
CA ALA A 202 9.48 -12.00 -9.89
C ALA A 202 8.03 -12.53 -9.87
N ALA A 203 7.15 -11.94 -10.68
CA ALA A 203 5.72 -12.24 -10.65
C ALA A 203 5.40 -13.70 -11.02
N ASP A 204 6.13 -14.27 -11.96
CA ASP A 204 5.94 -15.62 -12.47
C ASP A 204 6.39 -16.73 -11.50
N THR A 205 7.48 -16.49 -10.75
CA THR A 205 8.15 -17.52 -9.94
C THR A 205 8.10 -17.29 -8.45
N GLY A 206 7.83 -16.05 -7.99
CA GLY A 206 7.94 -15.67 -6.58
C GLY A 206 9.38 -15.67 -6.05
N GLN A 207 10.39 -15.82 -6.92
CA GLN A 207 11.78 -15.72 -6.52
C GLN A 207 12.17 -14.26 -6.23
N PRO A 208 13.03 -14.00 -5.24
CA PRO A 208 13.53 -12.66 -4.99
C PRO A 208 14.13 -12.01 -6.24
N CYS A 209 13.85 -10.73 -6.48
CA CYS A 209 14.52 -9.95 -7.51
C CYS A 209 16.00 -9.78 -7.11
N ALA A 210 16.90 -10.51 -7.75
CA ALA A 210 18.31 -10.58 -7.35
C ALA A 210 19.08 -9.25 -7.52
N ASP A 211 18.55 -8.35 -8.33
CA ASP A 211 19.05 -7.00 -8.56
C ASP A 211 18.43 -5.93 -7.64
N PHE A 212 17.41 -6.29 -6.85
CA PHE A 212 16.74 -5.39 -5.91
C PHE A 212 17.32 -5.53 -4.50
N GLY A 213 17.94 -4.46 -4.04
CA GLY A 213 18.58 -4.41 -2.72
C GLY A 213 20.07 -4.83 -2.73
N PRO A 214 20.78 -4.58 -1.62
CA PRO A 214 22.24 -4.64 -1.59
C PRO A 214 22.83 -6.06 -1.62
N ASP A 215 22.05 -7.08 -1.31
CA ASP A 215 22.54 -8.44 -1.06
C ASP A 215 21.88 -9.51 -1.95
N GLY A 216 21.07 -9.11 -2.91
CA GLY A 216 20.34 -10.02 -3.78
C GLY A 216 19.18 -10.76 -3.09
N SER A 217 18.77 -10.31 -1.92
CA SER A 217 17.64 -10.89 -1.17
C SER A 217 16.28 -10.48 -1.73
N GLY A 218 16.23 -9.52 -2.65
CA GLY A 218 15.00 -8.89 -3.11
C GLY A 218 14.38 -7.99 -2.04
N MET A 219 15.16 -7.48 -1.08
CA MET A 219 14.64 -6.71 0.04
C MET A 219 15.48 -5.45 0.30
N VAL A 220 14.82 -4.37 0.65
CA VAL A 220 15.46 -3.13 1.13
C VAL A 220 14.90 -2.74 2.49
N ASP A 221 15.77 -2.25 3.36
CA ASP A 221 15.41 -1.78 4.70
C ASP A 221 14.81 -0.37 4.63
N THR A 222 13.51 -0.23 4.92
CA THR A 222 12.82 1.05 4.88
C THR A 222 13.02 1.89 6.14
N MET A 223 13.70 1.39 7.16
CA MET A 223 13.97 2.12 8.41
C MET A 223 15.28 2.92 8.36
N VAL A 224 16.19 2.60 7.43
CA VAL A 224 17.52 3.23 7.36
C VAL A 224 17.38 4.73 7.23
N GLY A 225 18.03 5.46 8.15
CA GLY A 225 18.05 6.93 8.14
C GLY A 225 16.80 7.61 8.70
N VAL A 226 15.75 6.87 9.05
CA VAL A 226 14.58 7.45 9.71
C VAL A 226 14.94 7.82 11.15
N PRO A 227 14.77 9.09 11.57
CA PRO A 227 15.13 9.51 12.92
C PRO A 227 14.41 8.70 14.00
N ARG A 228 15.12 8.41 15.08
CA ARG A 228 14.60 7.71 16.27
C ARG A 228 14.18 6.25 16.02
N LEU A 229 14.60 5.67 14.88
CA LEU A 229 14.52 4.23 14.62
C LEU A 229 15.91 3.60 14.64
N ASP A 230 16.03 2.43 15.24
CA ASP A 230 17.23 1.59 15.17
C ASP A 230 16.80 0.12 14.99
N ARG A 231 17.08 -0.43 13.79
CA ARG A 231 16.78 -1.83 13.49
C ARG A 231 17.56 -2.80 14.38
N ASN A 232 18.73 -2.40 14.85
CA ASN A 232 19.57 -3.24 15.70
C ASN A 232 19.09 -3.28 17.16
N ASP A 233 18.24 -2.33 17.55
CA ASP A 233 17.57 -2.38 18.84
C ASP A 233 16.37 -3.31 18.75
N ARG A 234 16.56 -4.54 19.23
CA ARG A 234 15.53 -5.60 19.20
C ARG A 234 14.55 -5.54 20.36
N ASP A 235 14.49 -4.41 21.09
CA ASP A 235 13.42 -4.15 22.04
C ASP A 235 12.08 -4.07 21.27
N TYR A 236 11.05 -4.78 21.74
CA TYR A 236 9.75 -4.80 21.10
C TYR A 236 9.13 -3.39 20.97
N LEU A 237 9.46 -2.46 21.89
CA LEU A 237 8.97 -1.08 21.79
C LEU A 237 9.53 -0.37 20.55
N ASN A 238 10.79 -0.61 20.21
CA ASN A 238 11.38 -0.08 18.99
C ASN A 238 10.85 -0.81 17.75
N ALA A 239 10.83 -2.12 17.77
CA ALA A 239 10.27 -2.93 16.68
C ALA A 239 8.80 -2.62 16.37
N MET A 240 8.05 -2.07 17.36
CA MET A 240 6.66 -1.64 17.19
C MET A 240 6.49 -0.23 16.60
N LEU A 241 7.57 0.51 16.35
CA LEU A 241 7.45 1.92 15.96
C LEU A 241 7.20 2.13 14.48
N TRP A 242 7.59 1.18 13.63
CA TRP A 242 7.55 1.34 12.18
C TRP A 242 7.16 0.05 11.47
N GLY A 243 6.34 0.17 10.42
CA GLY A 243 6.00 -0.93 9.52
C GLY A 243 5.43 -0.39 8.21
N VAL A 244 5.38 -1.23 7.18
CA VAL A 244 4.75 -0.91 5.91
C VAL A 244 3.59 -1.87 5.69
N HIS A 245 2.38 -1.42 5.97
CA HIS A 245 1.18 -2.26 5.96
C HIS A 245 0.27 -2.03 4.77
N SER A 246 0.27 -0.81 4.22
CA SER A 246 -0.51 -0.48 3.03
C SER A 246 0.28 -0.84 1.78
N PRO A 247 -0.42 -1.19 0.68
CA PRO A 247 0.28 -1.49 -0.56
C PRO A 247 1.12 -0.28 -0.98
N PRO A 248 2.34 -0.50 -1.44
CA PRO A 248 3.08 0.54 -2.13
C PRO A 248 2.38 0.88 -3.45
N ILE A 249 2.75 2.00 -4.03
CA ILE A 249 2.34 2.35 -5.39
C ILE A 249 3.56 2.39 -6.29
N VAL A 250 3.38 1.99 -7.54
CA VAL A 250 4.39 2.20 -8.58
C VAL A 250 3.92 3.32 -9.49
N VAL A 251 4.73 4.40 -9.54
CA VAL A 251 4.53 5.52 -10.46
C VAL A 251 5.81 5.67 -11.26
N ARG A 252 5.70 5.53 -12.58
CA ARG A 252 6.88 5.41 -13.45
C ARG A 252 7.79 4.27 -12.96
N ASP A 253 9.08 4.55 -12.77
CA ASP A 253 10.07 3.59 -12.27
C ASP A 253 10.40 3.78 -10.78
N ARG A 254 9.43 4.24 -9.99
CA ARG A 254 9.54 4.38 -8.53
C ARG A 254 8.51 3.56 -7.81
N VAL A 255 8.95 2.70 -6.91
CA VAL A 255 8.08 2.07 -5.89
C VAL A 255 8.09 2.96 -4.66
N ILE A 256 6.90 3.43 -4.27
CA ILE A 256 6.70 4.46 -3.25
C ILE A 256 5.80 3.91 -2.16
N HIS A 257 6.15 4.16 -0.91
CA HIS A 257 5.35 3.71 0.23
C HIS A 257 5.25 4.77 1.31
N GLY A 258 4.12 4.78 1.99
CA GLY A 258 3.98 5.41 3.29
C GLY A 258 4.38 4.47 4.41
N SER A 259 4.04 4.81 5.63
CA SER A 259 4.40 4.03 6.81
C SER A 259 3.22 3.86 7.75
N HIS A 260 3.30 2.82 8.57
CA HIS A 260 2.48 2.68 9.76
C HIS A 260 3.37 2.93 10.97
N VAL A 261 3.09 4.01 11.69
CA VAL A 261 3.86 4.45 12.85
C VAL A 261 3.01 4.28 14.09
N ALA A 262 3.60 3.92 15.22
CA ALA A 262 2.89 3.89 16.50
C ALA A 262 2.46 5.32 16.90
N ASP A 263 1.16 5.54 16.88
CA ASP A 263 0.49 6.72 17.41
C ASP A 263 0.17 6.59 18.92
N ARG A 264 -0.64 7.42 19.52
CA ARG A 264 -1.11 7.33 20.91
C ARG A 264 -0.01 7.04 21.95
N ARG A 265 1.17 7.57 21.71
CA ARG A 265 2.27 7.41 22.66
C ARG A 265 2.05 8.26 23.89
N ILE A 266 2.55 7.77 25.02
CA ILE A 266 2.55 8.52 26.27
C ILE A 266 3.74 9.50 26.39
N THR A 267 4.72 9.39 25.47
CA THR A 267 5.87 10.28 25.36
C THR A 267 5.69 11.25 24.22
N LYS A 268 6.32 12.41 24.29
CA LYS A 268 6.30 13.39 23.19
C LYS A 268 7.18 12.98 22.01
N GLU A 269 8.17 12.13 22.27
CA GLU A 269 9.06 11.61 21.21
C GLU A 269 8.33 10.56 20.38
N ALA A 270 8.31 10.75 19.07
CA ALA A 270 7.72 9.83 18.12
C ALA A 270 8.54 9.75 16.83
N VAL A 271 8.42 8.65 16.11
CA VAL A 271 9.07 8.44 14.81
C VAL A 271 8.29 9.21 13.74
N PRO A 272 8.94 9.97 12.85
CA PRO A 272 8.25 10.65 11.76
C PRO A 272 7.76 9.64 10.72
N GLY A 273 6.60 9.92 10.15
CA GLY A 273 5.94 9.02 9.20
C GLY A 273 6.32 9.30 7.74
N TRP A 274 7.59 9.46 7.43
CA TRP A 274 8.07 9.80 6.10
C TRP A 274 7.51 8.89 5.00
N VAL A 275 7.35 9.47 3.79
CA VAL A 275 7.08 8.72 2.57
C VAL A 275 8.39 8.54 1.83
N ARG A 276 8.65 7.33 1.34
CA ARG A 276 9.93 6.94 0.78
C ARG A 276 9.76 6.31 -0.60
N ALA A 277 10.72 6.54 -1.47
CA ALA A 277 10.75 5.98 -2.81
C ALA A 277 12.05 5.26 -3.12
N TRP A 278 11.92 4.21 -3.93
CA TRP A 278 13.01 3.34 -4.35
C TRP A 278 12.92 3.11 -5.85
N ASP A 279 14.05 2.89 -6.51
CA ASP A 279 14.07 2.45 -7.89
C ASP A 279 13.49 1.03 -8.00
N VAL A 280 12.56 0.79 -8.93
CA VAL A 280 11.86 -0.50 -9.06
C VAL A 280 12.77 -1.65 -9.49
N ARG A 281 13.91 -1.36 -10.15
CA ARG A 281 14.85 -2.39 -10.62
C ARG A 281 15.90 -2.71 -9.59
N THR A 282 16.53 -1.66 -9.04
CA THR A 282 17.72 -1.83 -8.21
C THR A 282 17.43 -1.80 -6.71
N GLY A 283 16.30 -1.23 -6.30
CA GLY A 283 16.05 -0.97 -4.89
C GLY A 283 16.95 0.13 -4.32
N GLU A 284 17.63 0.92 -5.17
CA GLU A 284 18.35 2.11 -4.72
C GLU A 284 17.36 3.13 -4.16
N HIS A 285 17.70 3.73 -3.03
CA HIS A 285 16.92 4.79 -2.43
C HIS A 285 16.91 6.02 -3.34
N ALA A 286 15.71 6.48 -3.72
CA ALA A 286 15.53 7.62 -4.62
C ALA A 286 15.36 8.93 -3.84
N TRP A 287 14.41 8.97 -2.90
CA TRP A 287 14.12 10.14 -2.09
C TRP A 287 13.28 9.83 -0.86
N ASP A 288 13.31 10.75 0.11
CA ASP A 288 12.40 10.82 1.25
C ASP A 288 11.57 12.11 1.17
N PHE A 289 10.26 12.01 1.42
CA PHE A 289 9.42 13.17 1.70
C PHE A 289 9.19 13.25 3.20
N HIS A 290 9.70 14.32 3.81
CA HIS A 290 9.62 14.54 5.25
C HIS A 290 8.25 15.14 5.61
N THR A 291 7.34 14.31 6.12
CA THR A 291 6.02 14.76 6.61
C THR A 291 6.12 15.52 7.93
N VAL A 292 7.18 15.29 8.68
CA VAL A 292 7.64 16.09 9.80
C VAL A 292 9.06 16.55 9.47
N PRO A 293 9.39 17.84 9.56
CA PRO A 293 10.71 18.35 9.22
C PRO A 293 11.85 17.64 9.96
N ASN A 294 12.98 17.48 9.29
CA ASN A 294 14.20 16.89 9.85
C ASN A 294 15.32 17.91 10.11
N SER A 295 15.19 19.10 9.54
CA SER A 295 16.14 20.21 9.72
C SER A 295 15.42 21.56 9.81
N ALA A 296 16.14 22.57 10.32
CA ALA A 296 15.58 23.91 10.56
C ALA A 296 15.38 24.75 9.28
N ASP A 297 15.89 24.30 8.14
CA ASP A 297 15.80 24.96 6.85
C ASP A 297 14.75 24.32 5.92
N GLU A 298 14.05 23.28 6.36
CA GLU A 298 13.00 22.65 5.59
C GLU A 298 11.73 23.48 5.53
N PHE A 299 11.01 23.36 4.41
CA PHE A 299 9.72 24.00 4.22
C PHE A 299 8.71 23.56 5.29
N GLY A 300 8.01 24.53 5.88
CA GLY A 300 6.98 24.29 6.90
C GLY A 300 7.53 24.13 8.32
N VAL A 301 8.84 24.18 8.54
CA VAL A 301 9.43 24.07 9.88
C VAL A 301 8.94 25.17 10.84
N ASP A 302 8.62 26.34 10.31
CA ASP A 302 8.08 27.49 11.04
C ASP A 302 6.67 27.25 11.61
N THR A 303 5.96 26.24 11.11
CA THR A 303 4.66 25.79 11.65
C THR A 303 4.80 24.89 12.89
N TRP A 304 6.03 24.55 13.29
CA TRP A 304 6.35 23.72 14.45
C TRP A 304 7.00 24.58 15.53
N LEU A 305 6.17 25.26 16.29
CA LEU A 305 6.66 26.19 17.31
C LEU A 305 7.49 25.49 18.39
N ASN A 306 8.40 26.24 19.02
CA ASN A 306 9.31 25.73 20.06
C ASN A 306 10.18 24.57 19.58
N GLU A 307 10.50 24.52 18.27
CA GLU A 307 11.27 23.44 17.65
C GLU A 307 10.68 22.04 17.90
N SER A 308 9.35 21.95 18.05
CA SER A 308 8.66 20.69 18.35
C SER A 308 8.85 19.60 17.29
N TRP A 309 9.22 19.97 16.06
CA TRP A 309 9.60 19.03 15.00
C TRP A 309 10.76 18.11 15.39
N ARG A 310 11.65 18.52 16.31
CA ARG A 310 12.82 17.74 16.71
C ARG A 310 12.45 16.42 17.41
N TYR A 311 11.28 16.35 17.99
CA TYR A 311 10.82 15.18 18.74
C TYR A 311 9.45 14.66 18.30
N SER A 312 8.64 15.48 17.65
CA SER A 312 7.34 15.05 17.14
C SER A 312 7.49 14.02 16.01
N GLY A 313 6.44 13.26 15.76
CA GLY A 313 6.45 12.23 14.74
C GLY A 313 5.06 11.94 14.20
N ASN A 314 4.91 10.79 13.58
CA ASN A 314 3.73 10.40 12.80
C ASN A 314 3.51 11.32 11.60
N ALA A 315 2.32 11.86 11.35
CA ALA A 315 1.93 12.52 10.11
C ALA A 315 2.17 11.59 8.90
N ASN A 316 1.98 10.30 9.12
CA ASN A 316 2.28 9.24 8.15
C ASN A 316 1.21 9.14 7.06
N VAL A 317 1.55 8.44 5.99
CA VAL A 317 0.58 7.94 5.02
C VAL A 317 0.34 6.46 5.31
N TRP A 318 -0.68 6.17 6.11
CA TRP A 318 -1.07 4.81 6.45
C TRP A 318 -2.19 4.27 5.54
N SER A 319 -2.83 5.16 4.78
CA SER A 319 -3.78 4.82 3.72
C SER A 319 -3.06 4.54 2.40
N MET A 320 -3.77 4.53 1.29
CA MET A 320 -3.21 4.27 -0.03
C MET A 320 -2.84 5.58 -0.72
N LEU A 321 -1.73 5.55 -1.44
CA LEU A 321 -1.25 6.61 -2.30
C LEU A 321 -1.98 6.58 -3.65
N ALA A 322 -2.12 7.72 -4.33
CA ALA A 322 -2.54 7.78 -5.73
C ALA A 322 -1.39 8.31 -6.60
N GLY A 323 -1.40 7.96 -7.88
CA GLY A 323 -0.35 8.36 -8.82
C GLY A 323 -0.89 8.78 -10.19
N ASP A 324 -0.13 9.64 -10.85
CA ASP A 324 -0.38 10.10 -12.22
C ASP A 324 0.90 9.96 -13.05
N ASN A 325 0.96 8.95 -13.91
CA ASN A 325 2.13 8.69 -14.76
C ASN A 325 2.34 9.79 -15.81
N GLU A 326 1.29 10.45 -16.27
CA GLU A 326 1.37 11.52 -17.25
C GLU A 326 2.04 12.76 -16.62
N LEU A 327 1.54 13.21 -15.47
CA LEU A 327 2.10 14.34 -14.75
C LEU A 327 3.43 13.99 -14.04
N GLY A 328 3.66 12.71 -13.73
CA GLY A 328 4.76 12.29 -12.87
C GLY A 328 4.56 12.70 -11.42
N HIS A 329 3.34 12.66 -10.94
CA HIS A 329 2.99 13.03 -9.58
C HIS A 329 2.54 11.81 -8.76
N VAL A 330 2.91 11.81 -7.49
CA VAL A 330 2.32 10.95 -6.46
C VAL A 330 1.60 11.83 -5.43
N TYR A 331 0.44 11.39 -4.97
CA TYR A 331 -0.41 12.14 -4.04
C TYR A 331 -0.43 11.44 -2.68
N LEU A 332 -0.06 12.18 -1.65
CA LEU A 332 0.17 11.71 -0.29
C LEU A 332 -0.93 12.23 0.64
N PRO A 333 -1.91 11.38 1.05
CA PRO A 333 -2.92 11.75 2.05
C PRO A 333 -2.38 11.44 3.45
N THR A 334 -1.89 12.46 4.17
CA THR A 334 -1.29 12.26 5.49
C THR A 334 -2.31 12.18 6.62
N GLY A 335 -1.90 11.55 7.69
CA GLY A 335 -2.64 11.48 8.95
C GLY A 335 -2.18 12.52 9.97
N THR A 336 -2.75 12.40 11.16
CA THR A 336 -2.48 13.27 12.30
C THR A 336 -1.07 13.04 12.85
N THR A 337 -0.45 14.10 13.36
CA THR A 337 0.81 14.01 14.12
C THR A 337 0.57 13.42 15.49
N THR A 338 1.52 12.65 16.01
CA THR A 338 1.49 12.14 17.38
C THR A 338 1.55 13.30 18.41
N ASN A 339 0.72 13.33 19.43
CA ASN A 339 -0.34 12.41 19.77
C ASN A 339 -1.66 12.86 19.10
N ASP A 340 -2.50 11.90 18.64
CA ASP A 340 -3.74 12.18 17.89
C ASP A 340 -4.74 13.06 18.66
N PHE A 341 -4.73 13.00 19.98
CA PHE A 341 -5.73 13.64 20.84
C PHE A 341 -5.12 14.62 21.85
N GLN A 342 -3.83 14.94 21.71
CA GLN A 342 -3.15 15.85 22.62
C GLN A 342 -2.05 16.62 21.89
N GLY A 343 -2.20 17.94 21.77
CA GLY A 343 -1.30 18.80 20.98
C GLY A 343 -0.36 19.67 21.79
N ALA A 344 -0.39 19.65 23.13
CA ALA A 344 0.40 20.56 23.97
C ALA A 344 1.92 20.44 23.73
N ASP A 345 2.40 19.26 23.35
CA ASP A 345 3.81 19.01 23.06
C ASP A 345 4.24 19.42 21.65
N ARG A 346 3.31 19.78 20.76
CA ARG A 346 3.59 20.15 19.38
C ARG A 346 2.87 21.42 18.93
N PRO A 347 3.12 22.55 19.60
CA PRO A 347 2.44 23.81 19.27
C PRO A 347 2.72 24.26 17.84
N GLY A 348 1.77 25.00 17.24
CA GLY A 348 1.77 25.46 15.87
C GLY A 348 0.90 24.59 14.94
N ASP A 349 0.84 24.90 13.65
CA ASP A 349 -0.06 24.26 12.68
C ASP A 349 0.36 22.85 12.27
N ASN A 350 1.62 22.47 12.52
CA ASN A 350 2.21 21.14 12.32
C ASN A 350 2.11 20.64 10.85
N LEU A 351 2.53 21.44 9.90
CA LEU A 351 2.58 21.03 8.48
C LEU A 351 3.66 19.92 8.34
N PHE A 352 3.36 18.78 7.72
CA PHE A 352 2.29 18.33 6.85
C PHE A 352 1.32 17.35 7.53
N SER A 353 0.90 17.58 8.75
CA SER A 353 -0.19 16.81 9.36
C SER A 353 -1.51 17.04 8.61
N GLU A 354 -2.32 16.01 8.45
CA GLU A 354 -3.68 16.08 7.87
C GLU A 354 -3.73 16.86 6.55
N THR A 355 -2.79 16.55 5.68
CA THR A 355 -2.49 17.29 4.45
C THR A 355 -2.59 16.37 3.23
N LEU A 356 -3.18 16.85 2.14
CA LEU A 356 -3.03 16.27 0.81
C LEU A 356 -1.86 16.94 0.10
N ILE A 357 -0.90 16.16 -0.37
CA ILE A 357 0.35 16.67 -0.94
C ILE A 357 0.56 16.04 -2.31
N ALA A 358 0.85 16.85 -3.33
CA ALA A 358 1.39 16.38 -4.60
C ALA A 358 2.91 16.49 -4.60
N VAL A 359 3.57 15.39 -4.96
CA VAL A 359 5.03 15.27 -4.99
C VAL A 359 5.45 14.83 -6.38
N ASP A 360 6.50 15.45 -6.91
CA ASP A 360 7.15 15.02 -8.14
C ASP A 360 7.84 13.67 -7.91
N VAL A 361 7.52 12.69 -8.73
CA VAL A 361 7.91 11.29 -8.53
C VAL A 361 9.40 11.04 -8.74
N GLU A 362 10.07 11.87 -9.55
CA GLU A 362 11.51 11.70 -9.82
C GLU A 362 12.37 12.32 -8.74
N THR A 363 11.92 13.44 -8.17
CA THR A 363 12.74 14.26 -7.26
C THR A 363 12.31 14.19 -5.80
N GLY A 364 11.09 13.74 -5.51
CA GLY A 364 10.51 13.81 -4.17
C GLY A 364 10.13 15.23 -3.73
N GLN A 365 10.21 16.21 -4.62
CA GLN A 365 9.89 17.59 -4.27
C GLN A 365 8.39 17.84 -4.28
N ARG A 366 7.92 18.63 -3.31
CA ARG A 366 6.53 19.07 -3.23
C ARG A 366 6.17 19.96 -4.43
N VAL A 367 5.10 19.60 -5.13
CA VAL A 367 4.50 20.41 -6.20
C VAL A 367 3.49 21.39 -5.59
N TRP A 368 2.52 20.85 -4.85
CA TRP A 368 1.54 21.62 -4.08
C TRP A 368 1.06 20.83 -2.86
N HIS A 369 0.33 21.48 -1.96
CA HIS A 369 -0.32 20.83 -0.83
C HIS A 369 -1.54 21.61 -0.37
N PHE A 370 -2.41 20.92 0.36
CA PHE A 370 -3.54 21.49 1.07
C PHE A 370 -3.64 20.85 2.45
N GLN A 371 -3.44 21.63 3.51
CA GLN A 371 -3.64 21.19 4.89
C GLN A 371 -5.10 21.40 5.27
N ALA A 372 -5.81 20.31 5.61
CA ALA A 372 -7.24 20.36 5.93
C ALA A 372 -7.51 20.72 7.38
N VAL A 373 -6.58 20.42 8.29
CA VAL A 373 -6.71 20.72 9.71
C VAL A 373 -5.37 21.26 10.24
N HIS A 374 -5.41 22.49 10.76
CA HIS A 374 -4.27 23.10 11.43
C HIS A 374 -4.29 22.70 12.91
N HIS A 375 -3.19 22.18 13.43
CA HIS A 375 -3.09 21.70 14.81
C HIS A 375 -4.17 20.68 15.18
N GLY A 376 -4.29 19.60 14.40
CA GLY A 376 -5.32 18.58 14.58
C GLY A 376 -5.24 17.89 15.96
N LEU A 377 -6.39 17.74 16.63
CA LEU A 377 -6.54 17.11 17.96
C LEU A 377 -7.62 15.99 17.98
N TRP A 378 -8.15 15.64 16.82
CA TRP A 378 -9.31 14.76 16.71
C TRP A 378 -9.08 13.58 15.76
N ASP A 379 -7.81 13.32 15.41
CA ASP A 379 -7.46 12.23 14.49
C ASP A 379 -8.21 12.36 13.14
N TYR A 380 -8.20 13.56 12.56
CA TYR A 380 -8.91 13.89 11.32
C TYR A 380 -8.12 13.56 10.05
N ASP A 381 -7.48 12.43 10.02
CA ASP A 381 -6.70 11.92 8.90
C ASP A 381 -7.41 12.02 7.55
N PHE A 382 -6.63 11.94 6.49
CA PHE A 382 -7.07 11.52 5.17
C PHE A 382 -6.95 9.99 5.02
N PRO A 383 -8.02 9.21 5.35
CA PRO A 383 -7.92 7.78 5.56
C PRO A 383 -8.10 6.97 4.29
N THR A 384 -8.35 7.62 3.14
CA THR A 384 -8.75 6.96 1.90
C THR A 384 -7.75 7.20 0.78
N HIS A 385 -7.77 6.29 -0.19
CA HIS A 385 -7.12 6.49 -1.48
C HIS A 385 -7.66 7.75 -2.15
N PRO A 386 -6.84 8.73 -2.56
CA PRO A 386 -7.29 9.82 -3.41
C PRO A 386 -7.84 9.30 -4.73
N ASN A 387 -8.87 9.95 -5.29
CA ASN A 387 -9.41 9.56 -6.59
C ASN A 387 -9.06 10.59 -7.66
N LEU A 388 -8.41 10.14 -8.73
CA LEU A 388 -8.11 10.95 -9.90
C LEU A 388 -9.23 10.80 -10.94
N VAL A 389 -9.83 11.90 -11.32
CA VAL A 389 -10.91 11.95 -12.31
C VAL A 389 -10.73 13.16 -13.23
N ASP A 390 -11.14 13.04 -14.48
CA ASP A 390 -11.21 14.17 -15.38
C ASP A 390 -12.68 14.61 -15.44
N VAL A 391 -12.94 15.89 -15.17
CA VAL A 391 -14.29 16.46 -15.06
C VAL A 391 -14.39 17.73 -15.84
N THR A 392 -15.60 18.02 -16.33
CA THR A 392 -15.92 19.34 -16.92
C THR A 392 -16.76 20.13 -15.93
N VAL A 393 -16.24 21.26 -15.46
CA VAL A 393 -16.94 22.18 -14.54
C VAL A 393 -17.01 23.55 -15.19
N ASP A 394 -18.21 24.10 -15.33
CA ASP A 394 -18.47 25.40 -15.98
C ASP A 394 -17.83 25.52 -17.38
N GLY A 395 -17.83 24.40 -18.15
CA GLY A 395 -17.27 24.35 -19.50
C GLY A 395 -15.74 24.27 -19.56
N ARG A 396 -15.04 24.07 -18.42
CA ARG A 396 -13.60 23.87 -18.35
C ARG A 396 -13.32 22.40 -18.04
N ASP A 397 -12.48 21.77 -18.82
CA ASP A 397 -11.96 20.44 -18.53
C ASP A 397 -10.84 20.54 -17.48
N ILE A 398 -10.99 19.80 -16.40
CA ILE A 398 -10.10 19.84 -15.24
C ILE A 398 -9.62 18.40 -14.96
N LYS A 399 -8.33 18.24 -14.84
CA LYS A 399 -7.71 17.04 -14.25
C LYS A 399 -7.89 17.13 -12.74
N ALA A 400 -8.94 16.51 -12.20
CA ALA A 400 -9.29 16.64 -10.80
C ALA A 400 -8.71 15.54 -9.93
N ILE A 401 -8.51 15.85 -8.66
CA ILE A 401 -8.29 14.92 -7.56
C ILE A 401 -9.31 15.16 -6.47
N THR A 402 -9.90 14.10 -5.94
CA THR A 402 -10.81 14.19 -4.80
C THR A 402 -10.27 13.40 -3.61
N GLN A 403 -10.42 13.96 -2.41
CA GLN A 403 -9.96 13.37 -1.15
C GLN A 403 -11.04 13.45 -0.08
N VAL A 404 -11.34 12.30 0.54
CA VAL A 404 -12.25 12.20 1.69
C VAL A 404 -11.46 12.30 2.98
N SER A 405 -11.97 13.06 3.96
CA SER A 405 -11.40 13.15 5.31
C SER A 405 -12.27 12.44 6.35
N LYS A 406 -11.69 12.14 7.51
CA LYS A 406 -12.44 11.63 8.67
C LYS A 406 -13.50 12.63 9.19
N GLN A 407 -13.41 13.91 8.83
CA GLN A 407 -14.44 14.91 9.11
C GLN A 407 -15.73 14.68 8.29
N GLY A 408 -15.70 13.79 7.29
CA GLY A 408 -16.82 13.54 6.38
C GLY A 408 -16.90 14.56 5.22
N PHE A 409 -15.85 15.32 4.98
CA PHE A 409 -15.75 16.21 3.81
C PHE A 409 -15.12 15.48 2.63
N ILE A 410 -15.51 15.91 1.43
CA ILE A 410 -14.85 15.59 0.16
C ILE A 410 -14.24 16.87 -0.37
N TYR A 411 -12.92 16.92 -0.41
CA TYR A 411 -12.17 18.01 -1.03
C TYR A 411 -11.90 17.68 -2.50
N ALA A 412 -11.94 18.69 -3.38
CA ALA A 412 -11.70 18.53 -4.79
C ALA A 412 -10.79 19.64 -5.33
N PHE A 413 -9.70 19.25 -5.99
CA PHE A 413 -8.67 20.15 -6.49
C PHE A 413 -8.37 19.86 -7.96
N ASP A 414 -7.89 20.86 -8.68
CA ASP A 414 -7.13 20.65 -9.91
C ASP A 414 -5.81 19.94 -9.51
N ARG A 415 -5.61 18.70 -9.98
CA ARG A 415 -4.46 17.91 -9.55
C ARG A 415 -3.11 18.39 -10.12
N VAL A 416 -3.15 19.30 -11.11
CA VAL A 416 -1.95 19.92 -11.68
C VAL A 416 -1.46 21.06 -10.79
N THR A 417 -2.38 21.94 -10.36
CA THR A 417 -2.04 23.18 -9.66
C THR A 417 -2.29 23.15 -8.16
N GLY A 418 -3.18 22.29 -7.69
CA GLY A 418 -3.65 22.27 -6.31
C GLY A 418 -4.75 23.30 -6.03
N ASP A 419 -5.23 24.03 -7.04
CA ASP A 419 -6.32 24.97 -6.86
C ASP A 419 -7.63 24.24 -6.53
N PRO A 420 -8.40 24.68 -5.52
CA PRO A 420 -9.67 24.06 -5.20
C PRO A 420 -10.68 24.31 -6.33
N ILE A 421 -11.40 23.27 -6.75
CA ILE A 421 -12.43 23.34 -7.80
C ILE A 421 -13.65 24.13 -7.30
N TRP A 422 -14.00 23.93 -6.04
CA TRP A 422 -15.04 24.71 -5.34
C TRP A 422 -14.42 25.41 -4.12
N PRO A 423 -14.95 26.57 -3.73
CA PRO A 423 -14.43 27.31 -2.58
C PRO A 423 -14.38 26.46 -1.31
N ILE A 424 -13.24 26.48 -0.63
CA ILE A 424 -13.06 25.89 0.68
C ILE A 424 -13.00 27.04 1.69
N GLU A 425 -13.96 27.10 2.61
CA GLU A 425 -14.06 28.15 3.62
C GLU A 425 -13.61 27.62 4.97
N GLU A 426 -12.56 28.19 5.51
CA GLU A 426 -12.22 27.98 6.91
C GLU A 426 -13.20 28.75 7.80
N ARG A 427 -13.68 28.07 8.84
CA ARG A 427 -14.60 28.66 9.80
C ARG A 427 -13.95 28.70 11.17
N PRO A 428 -14.07 29.81 11.92
CA PRO A 428 -13.61 29.88 13.27
C PRO A 428 -14.27 28.78 14.13
N VAL A 429 -13.45 28.10 14.92
CA VAL A 429 -13.91 27.16 15.94
C VAL A 429 -13.66 27.76 17.33
N ASP A 430 -14.37 27.26 18.32
CA ASP A 430 -14.11 27.65 19.71
C ASP A 430 -12.72 27.19 20.11
N THR A 431 -11.85 28.14 20.45
CA THR A 431 -10.47 27.90 20.91
C THR A 431 -10.32 28.00 22.40
N GLU A 432 -11.39 28.34 23.13
CA GLU A 432 -11.35 28.37 24.59
C GLU A 432 -11.34 26.93 25.11
N THR A 433 -10.29 26.59 25.84
CA THR A 433 -10.15 25.31 26.49
C THR A 433 -9.86 25.49 27.97
N ASN A 434 -10.49 24.67 28.80
CA ASN A 434 -10.17 24.52 30.22
C ASN A 434 -9.10 23.47 30.47
N MET A 435 -8.56 22.87 29.40
CA MET A 435 -7.45 21.92 29.50
C MET A 435 -6.14 22.68 29.65
N PRO A 436 -5.29 22.31 30.63
CA PRO A 436 -3.99 22.92 30.83
C PRO A 436 -3.05 22.64 29.66
#